data_650a9ac25f90ac3223f4a828f264dc3b
#
_entry.id   650a9ac25f90ac3223f4a828f264dc3b
#
_cell.length_a   1.000
_cell.length_b   1.000
_cell.length_c   1.000
_cell.angle_alpha   90.00
_cell.angle_beta   90.00
_cell.angle_gamma   90.00
#
_symmetry.space_group_name_H-M   'P 1'
#
loop_
_entity.id
_entity.type
_entity.pdbx_description
1 polymer ?
#
loop_
_entity_poly.entity_id
_entity_poly.type
_entity_poly.pdbx_seq_one_letter_code
_entity_poly.pdbx_strand_id
1 'polypeptide(L)'
;LNCVIASDVAGGHTPAMNQNAVMSVEISKINALFHEDEPALSLPEAFYLATKGVGTFWGKVGSFESGYEFDALVIDMDEMGDLFVRTVTEKLEQFFYDGDDRNIIDRYCQGKQLPKPFPEVERVKKG
;
A
#
# COMPACT_ATOMS: atom_id res chain seq x y z
N LEU A 1 -7.09 16.03 15.08
CA LEU A 1 -6.29 16.31 13.87
C LEU A 1 -6.49 15.16 12.89
N ASN A 2 -6.86 15.42 11.63
CA ASN A 2 -6.93 14.39 10.62
C ASN A 2 -5.52 14.24 10.03
N CYS A 3 -4.85 13.12 10.33
CA CYS A 3 -3.55 12.79 9.78
C CYS A 3 -3.72 11.80 8.62
N VAL A 4 -2.81 11.86 7.65
CA VAL A 4 -2.76 10.95 6.51
C VAL A 4 -1.31 10.59 6.21
N ILE A 5 -1.10 9.46 5.53
CA ILE A 5 0.21 9.09 5.01
C ILE A 5 0.28 9.46 3.53
N ALA A 6 1.37 10.12 3.15
CA ALA A 6 1.66 10.49 1.77
C ALA A 6 3.14 10.21 1.45
N SER A 7 3.47 10.14 0.14
CA SER A 7 4.83 9.83 -0.30
C SER A 7 5.78 11.02 -0.28
N ASP A 8 5.26 12.24 -0.28
CA ASP A 8 6.05 13.47 -0.43
C ASP A 8 7.06 13.34 -1.59
N VAL A 9 6.53 13.06 -2.79
CA VAL A 9 7.34 12.82 -4.00
C VAL A 9 8.40 13.90 -4.18
N ALA A 10 9.65 13.46 -4.37
CA ALA A 10 10.88 14.25 -4.43
C ALA A 10 11.43 14.74 -3.06
N GLY A 11 10.65 14.80 -2.00
CA GLY A 11 11.10 15.07 -0.63
C GLY A 11 11.16 13.81 0.22
N GLY A 12 10.20 12.88 0.03
CA GLY A 12 10.17 11.58 0.69
C GLY A 12 11.17 10.59 0.10
N HIS A 13 11.49 9.54 0.87
CA HIS A 13 12.52 8.57 0.49
C HIS A 13 12.05 7.60 -0.61
N THR A 14 10.74 7.41 -0.80
CA THR A 14 10.15 6.50 -1.79
C THR A 14 8.76 6.95 -2.24
N PRO A 15 8.38 6.76 -3.51
CA PRO A 15 7.00 6.92 -3.96
C PRO A 15 6.10 5.73 -3.60
N ALA A 16 6.65 4.60 -3.12
CA ALA A 16 5.91 3.39 -2.79
C ALA A 16 5.14 3.55 -1.48
N MET A 17 3.81 3.60 -1.55
CA MET A 17 2.95 3.87 -0.39
C MET A 17 2.97 2.76 0.66
N ASN A 18 3.17 1.49 0.27
CA ASN A 18 3.37 0.40 1.21
C ASN A 18 4.61 0.64 2.09
N GLN A 19 5.74 1.05 1.48
CA GLN A 19 6.97 1.36 2.22
C GLN A 19 6.81 2.59 3.13
N ASN A 20 6.09 3.62 2.69
CA ASN A 20 5.79 4.79 3.55
C ASN A 20 4.93 4.42 4.75
N ALA A 21 3.97 3.52 4.58
CA ALA A 21 3.14 3.02 5.69
C ALA A 21 3.99 2.21 6.69
N VAL A 22 4.86 1.32 6.22
CA VAL A 22 5.81 0.56 7.07
C VAL A 22 6.72 1.51 7.83
N MET A 23 7.31 2.50 7.16
CA MET A 23 8.16 3.50 7.80
C MET A 23 7.41 4.29 8.88
N SER A 24 6.15 4.63 8.64
CA SER A 24 5.32 5.32 9.65
C SER A 24 5.14 4.46 10.91
N VAL A 25 4.93 3.15 10.74
CA VAL A 25 4.87 2.20 11.86
C VAL A 25 6.21 2.13 12.60
N GLU A 26 7.33 2.02 11.88
CA GLU A 26 8.66 1.91 12.49
C GLU A 26 9.03 3.18 13.27
N ILE A 27 8.81 4.35 12.67
CA ILE A 27 9.07 5.64 13.34
C ILE A 27 8.19 5.81 14.58
N SER A 28 6.90 5.41 14.50
CA SER A 28 6.00 5.49 15.66
C SER A 28 6.45 4.60 16.82
N LYS A 29 7.01 3.42 16.52
CA LYS A 29 7.60 2.54 17.54
C LYS A 29 8.83 3.19 18.22
N ILE A 30 9.67 3.87 17.43
CA ILE A 30 10.82 4.60 17.98
C ILE A 30 10.32 5.76 18.85
N ASN A 31 9.31 6.52 18.38
CA ASN A 31 8.72 7.62 19.14
C ASN A 31 8.14 7.15 20.48
N ALA A 32 7.45 6.02 20.50
CA ALA A 32 6.88 5.42 21.71
C ALA A 32 7.93 5.05 22.79
N LEU A 33 9.21 4.88 22.42
CA LEU A 33 10.29 4.68 23.39
C LEU A 33 10.61 5.94 24.20
N PHE A 34 10.29 7.12 23.67
CA PHE A 34 10.55 8.41 24.31
C PHE A 34 9.29 9.09 24.84
N HIS A 35 8.12 8.58 24.47
CA HIS A 35 6.79 9.13 24.79
C HIS A 35 5.87 7.97 25.18
N GLU A 36 5.95 7.55 26.45
CA GLU A 36 5.21 6.37 26.98
C GLU A 36 3.68 6.48 26.84
N ASP A 37 3.14 7.70 26.81
CA ASP A 37 1.71 7.98 26.64
C ASP A 37 1.22 7.89 25.17
N GLU A 38 2.14 7.75 24.21
CA GLU A 38 1.84 7.69 22.78
C GLU A 38 2.03 6.25 22.26
N PRO A 39 0.93 5.49 22.01
CA PRO A 39 1.05 4.14 21.49
C PRO A 39 1.64 4.13 20.08
N ALA A 40 2.42 3.10 19.77
CA ALA A 40 2.92 2.90 18.42
C ALA A 40 1.77 2.62 17.44
N LEU A 41 1.88 3.15 16.23
CA LEU A 41 0.95 2.91 15.13
C LEU A 41 0.99 1.43 14.72
N SER A 42 -0.16 0.81 14.58
CA SER A 42 -0.28 -0.53 14.01
C SER A 42 -0.34 -0.48 12.48
N LEU A 43 -0.03 -1.60 11.80
CA LEU A 43 -0.13 -1.66 10.35
C LEU A 43 -1.58 -1.45 9.83
N PRO A 44 -2.65 -2.00 10.45
CA PRO A 44 -4.02 -1.68 10.04
C PRO A 44 -4.36 -0.18 10.13
N GLU A 45 -3.86 0.52 11.15
CA GLU A 45 -4.03 1.97 11.25
C GLU A 45 -3.25 2.70 10.17
N ALA A 46 -1.99 2.32 9.92
CA ALA A 46 -1.20 2.87 8.83
C ALA A 46 -1.85 2.62 7.46
N PHE A 47 -2.40 1.43 7.25
CA PHE A 47 -3.17 1.10 6.04
C PHE A 47 -4.40 2.00 5.89
N TYR A 48 -5.17 2.22 6.97
CA TYR A 48 -6.29 3.14 6.96
C TYR A 48 -5.85 4.57 6.58
N LEU A 49 -4.78 5.07 7.19
CA LEU A 49 -4.26 6.42 6.91
C LEU A 49 -3.74 6.58 5.47
N ALA A 50 -3.24 5.50 4.87
CA ALA A 50 -2.75 5.48 3.49
C ALA A 50 -3.85 5.24 2.44
N THR A 51 -5.06 4.86 2.84
CA THR A 51 -6.18 4.52 1.94
C THR A 51 -7.42 5.35 2.24
N LYS A 52 -8.33 4.84 3.07
CA LYS A 52 -9.61 5.51 3.39
C LYS A 52 -9.39 6.85 4.10
N GLY A 53 -8.41 6.94 4.98
CA GLY A 53 -8.10 8.18 5.71
C GLY A 53 -7.74 9.31 4.75
N VAL A 54 -6.80 9.10 3.83
CA VAL A 54 -6.42 10.07 2.80
C VAL A 54 -7.54 10.26 1.79
N GLY A 55 -8.33 9.23 1.51
CA GLY A 55 -9.47 9.27 0.60
C GLY A 55 -10.51 10.31 1.00
N THR A 56 -10.72 10.56 2.29
CA THR A 56 -11.68 11.56 2.77
C THR A 56 -11.42 12.96 2.24
N PHE A 57 -10.19 13.26 1.87
CA PHE A 57 -9.81 14.54 1.24
C PHE A 57 -10.39 14.68 -0.18
N TRP A 58 -10.53 13.58 -0.90
CA TRP A 58 -11.00 13.53 -2.28
C TRP A 58 -12.47 13.12 -2.42
N GLY A 59 -13.13 12.73 -1.34
CA GLY A 59 -14.50 12.26 -1.32
C GLY A 59 -14.61 10.78 -0.92
N LYS A 60 -15.40 10.00 -1.64
CA LYS A 60 -15.62 8.57 -1.34
C LYS A 60 -14.65 7.69 -2.13
N VAL A 61 -13.38 7.71 -1.78
CA VAL A 61 -12.31 6.88 -2.36
C VAL A 61 -11.52 6.17 -1.27
N GLY A 62 -10.74 5.15 -1.62
CA GLY A 62 -9.87 4.42 -0.70
C GLY A 62 -10.60 3.41 0.20
N SER A 63 -11.80 2.98 -0.14
CA SER A 63 -12.57 1.95 0.56
C SER A 63 -13.43 1.14 -0.42
N PHE A 64 -13.75 -0.10 -0.07
CA PHE A 64 -14.70 -0.96 -0.80
C PHE A 64 -16.12 -0.90 -0.25
N GLU A 65 -16.44 0.10 0.58
CA GLU A 65 -17.79 0.30 1.08
C GLU A 65 -18.76 0.74 -0.02
N SER A 66 -20.04 0.41 0.15
CA SER A 66 -21.07 0.83 -0.81
C SER A 66 -21.08 2.35 -1.00
N GLY A 67 -21.04 2.79 -2.26
CA GLY A 67 -21.04 4.20 -2.64
C GLY A 67 -19.65 4.85 -2.69
N TYR A 68 -18.58 4.07 -2.48
CA TYR A 68 -17.21 4.49 -2.78
C TYR A 68 -16.84 4.20 -4.22
N GLU A 69 -15.92 5.00 -4.78
CA GLU A 69 -15.30 4.69 -6.06
C GLU A 69 -14.48 3.40 -5.96
N PHE A 70 -14.56 2.55 -6.99
CA PHE A 70 -13.80 1.32 -7.01
C PHE A 70 -12.37 1.59 -7.49
N ASP A 71 -11.50 1.94 -6.55
CA ASP A 71 -10.06 2.07 -6.73
C ASP A 71 -9.39 0.86 -6.06
N ALA A 72 -8.72 0.02 -6.85
CA ALA A 72 -8.23 -1.26 -6.36
C ALA A 72 -6.91 -1.66 -6.99
N LEU A 73 -6.09 -2.36 -6.23
CA LEU A 73 -4.93 -3.11 -6.69
C LEU A 73 -5.22 -4.60 -6.56
N VAL A 74 -4.86 -5.38 -7.58
CA VAL A 74 -4.82 -6.84 -7.50
C VAL A 74 -3.37 -7.25 -7.28
N ILE A 75 -3.10 -7.92 -6.18
CA ILE A 75 -1.77 -8.26 -5.72
C ILE A 75 -1.58 -9.77 -5.82
N ASP A 76 -0.54 -10.20 -6.52
CA ASP A 76 -0.12 -11.60 -6.58
C ASP A 76 0.98 -11.81 -5.54
N MET A 77 0.71 -12.73 -4.62
CA MET A 77 1.62 -13.11 -3.54
C MET A 77 2.18 -14.53 -3.72
N ASP A 78 1.79 -15.24 -4.77
CA ASP A 78 2.16 -16.66 -4.95
C ASP A 78 3.68 -16.84 -5.18
N GLU A 79 4.33 -15.85 -5.79
CA GLU A 79 5.78 -15.88 -6.01
C GLU A 79 6.61 -15.71 -4.72
N MET A 80 6.02 -15.25 -3.64
CA MET A 80 6.71 -15.03 -2.37
C MET A 80 6.88 -16.30 -1.54
N GLY A 81 6.36 -17.45 -2.00
CA GLY A 81 6.59 -18.77 -1.43
C GLY A 81 6.02 -18.93 -0.01
N ASP A 82 4.73 -19.20 0.09
CA ASP A 82 4.11 -19.48 1.39
C ASP A 82 4.39 -20.89 1.87
N LEU A 83 5.15 -21.02 2.96
CA LEU A 83 5.30 -22.27 3.71
C LEU A 83 4.07 -22.57 4.58
N PHE A 84 3.19 -21.59 4.79
CA PHE A 84 2.03 -21.67 5.69
C PHE A 84 0.80 -21.02 5.05
N VAL A 85 -0.38 -21.51 5.44
CA VAL A 85 -1.65 -20.87 5.07
C VAL A 85 -1.78 -19.57 5.88
N ARG A 86 -1.81 -18.43 5.18
CA ARG A 86 -1.93 -17.10 5.78
C ARG A 86 -3.37 -16.59 5.71
N THR A 87 -3.77 -15.86 6.73
CA THR A 87 -4.99 -15.05 6.71
C THR A 87 -4.86 -13.88 5.73
N VAL A 88 -5.97 -13.25 5.37
CA VAL A 88 -5.96 -12.05 4.50
C VAL A 88 -5.13 -10.92 5.13
N THR A 89 -5.23 -10.74 6.45
CA THR A 89 -4.43 -9.72 7.17
C THR A 89 -2.94 -10.01 7.07
N GLU A 90 -2.52 -11.26 7.30
CA GLU A 90 -1.11 -11.66 7.20
C GLU A 90 -0.57 -11.53 5.76
N LYS A 91 -1.40 -11.79 4.74
CA LYS A 91 -1.02 -11.54 3.35
C LYS A 91 -0.86 -10.05 3.06
N LEU A 92 -1.74 -9.22 3.60
CA LEU A 92 -1.62 -7.77 3.48
C LEU A 92 -0.33 -7.27 4.16
N GLU A 93 -0.05 -7.74 5.38
CA GLU A 93 1.19 -7.42 6.10
C GLU A 93 2.42 -7.84 5.29
N GLN A 94 2.42 -9.05 4.76
CA GLN A 94 3.51 -9.55 3.91
C GLN A 94 3.72 -8.64 2.70
N PHE A 95 2.66 -8.23 2.00
CA PHE A 95 2.80 -7.30 0.87
C PHE A 95 3.40 -5.95 1.30
N PHE A 96 2.99 -5.43 2.45
CA PHE A 96 3.52 -4.14 2.92
C PHE A 96 5.01 -4.19 3.23
N TYR A 97 5.50 -5.27 3.87
CA TYR A 97 6.89 -5.41 4.27
C TYR A 97 7.81 -5.93 3.17
N ASP A 98 7.33 -6.90 2.40
CA ASP A 98 8.16 -7.66 1.44
C ASP A 98 7.76 -7.42 -0.02
N GLY A 99 6.55 -6.90 -0.29
CA GLY A 99 6.03 -6.72 -1.64
C GLY A 99 6.51 -5.44 -2.31
N ASP A 100 6.49 -5.47 -3.64
CA ASP A 100 6.80 -4.31 -4.48
C ASP A 100 5.85 -4.23 -5.69
N ASP A 101 6.17 -3.36 -6.65
CA ASP A 101 5.35 -3.11 -7.85
C ASP A 101 5.23 -4.34 -8.76
N ARG A 102 6.13 -5.32 -8.69
CA ARG A 102 6.08 -6.58 -9.44
C ARG A 102 4.94 -7.47 -8.98
N ASN A 103 4.53 -7.35 -7.71
CA ASN A 103 3.40 -8.07 -7.17
C ASN A 103 2.05 -7.48 -7.61
N ILE A 104 2.02 -6.26 -8.17
CA ILE A 104 0.79 -5.61 -8.62
C ILE A 104 0.47 -6.04 -10.04
N ILE A 105 -0.45 -6.99 -10.19
CA ILE A 105 -0.82 -7.55 -11.49
C ILE A 105 -1.89 -6.74 -12.22
N ASP A 106 -2.83 -6.13 -11.48
CA ASP A 106 -3.87 -5.29 -12.03
C ASP A 106 -4.15 -4.07 -11.16
N ARG A 107 -4.64 -3.00 -11.78
CA ARG A 107 -5.00 -1.74 -11.12
C ARG A 107 -6.31 -1.23 -11.69
N TYR A 108 -7.15 -0.72 -10.80
CA TYR A 108 -8.44 -0.13 -11.14
C TYR A 108 -8.53 1.28 -10.57
N CYS A 109 -9.08 2.20 -11.35
CA CYS A 109 -9.42 3.55 -10.92
C CYS A 109 -10.84 3.87 -11.39
N GLN A 110 -11.72 4.22 -10.46
CA GLN A 110 -13.14 4.46 -10.71
C GLN A 110 -13.81 3.30 -11.48
N GLY A 111 -13.48 2.07 -11.10
CA GLY A 111 -14.01 0.85 -11.72
C GLY A 111 -13.40 0.50 -13.09
N LYS A 112 -12.50 1.30 -13.64
CA LYS A 112 -11.83 1.04 -14.92
C LYS A 112 -10.45 0.45 -14.69
N GLN A 113 -10.18 -0.68 -15.33
CA GLN A 113 -8.85 -1.26 -15.34
C GLN A 113 -7.87 -0.32 -16.04
N LEU A 114 -6.76 -0.03 -15.37
CA LEU A 114 -5.70 0.80 -15.94
C LEU A 114 -4.75 -0.06 -16.79
N PRO A 115 -4.21 0.47 -17.89
CA PRO A 115 -3.20 -0.23 -18.67
C PRO A 115 -1.94 -0.47 -17.83
N LYS A 116 -1.20 -1.53 -18.16
CA LYS A 116 0.10 -1.78 -17.54
C LYS A 116 1.02 -0.58 -17.81
N PRO A 117 1.79 -0.10 -16.79
CA PRO A 117 2.60 1.12 -16.94
C PRO A 117 3.72 0.99 -17.97
N PHE A 118 4.19 -0.24 -18.16
CA PHE A 118 5.22 -0.55 -19.15
C PHE A 118 4.65 -1.60 -20.10
N PRO A 119 4.37 -1.25 -21.38
CA PRO A 119 4.03 -2.25 -22.38
C PRO A 119 5.19 -3.25 -22.47
N GLU A 120 4.87 -4.53 -22.67
CA GLU A 120 5.89 -5.54 -22.91
C GLU A 120 6.75 -5.08 -24.10
N VAL A 121 7.97 -4.70 -23.81
CA VAL A 121 8.94 -4.43 -24.88
C VAL A 121 9.23 -5.80 -25.48
N GLU A 122 8.79 -6.03 -26.73
CA GLU A 122 9.21 -7.20 -27.49
C GLU A 122 10.74 -7.26 -27.43
N ARG A 123 11.26 -8.22 -26.68
CA ARG A 123 12.69 -8.45 -26.64
C ARG A 123 13.09 -8.86 -28.06
N VAL A 124 13.65 -7.93 -28.81
CA VAL A 124 14.28 -8.25 -30.09
C VAL A 124 15.27 -9.36 -29.83
N LYS A 125 14.94 -10.58 -30.27
CA LYS A 125 15.88 -11.70 -30.24
C LYS A 125 17.09 -11.25 -31.06
N LYS A 126 18.20 -10.97 -30.39
CA LYS A 126 19.48 -10.81 -31.06
C LYS A 126 19.77 -12.15 -31.73
N GLY A 127 19.72 -12.13 -33.07
CA GLY A 127 20.18 -13.24 -33.91
C GLY A 127 21.69 -13.45 -33.79
#